data_e17e98966bf1a5db4abedda527a9cb15
#
_entry.id   e17e98966bf1a5db4abedda527a9cb15
#
_cell.length_a   1.000
_cell.length_b   1.000
_cell.length_c   1.000
_cell.angle_alpha   90.00
_cell.angle_beta   90.00
_cell.angle_gamma   90.00
#
_symmetry.space_group_name_H-M   'P 1'
#
loop_
_entity.id
_entity.type
_entity.pdbx_description
1 polymer ?
#
loop_
_entity_poly.entity_id
_entity_poly.type
_entity_poly.pdbx_seq_one_letter_code
_entity_poly.pdbx_strand_id
1 'polypeptide(L)'
;MTPDRLSTTFAALADPTRRAILARLASGECTVTELAAPFRMTMPAISKHLRVLEGAGLISRRREAQLRPCRLEAAPLKDVAEWAERYREIWEGRLDRLDTYLKELQTKETKNARKQRRK
;
A
#
# COMPACT_ATOMS: atom_id res chain seq x y z
N MET A 1 9.43 -22.07 14.29
CA MET A 1 9.73 -21.44 12.99
C MET A 1 9.63 -19.94 13.12
N THR A 2 10.72 -19.22 12.88
CA THR A 2 10.67 -17.76 12.79
C THR A 2 10.01 -17.37 11.47
N PRO A 3 8.97 -16.51 11.49
CA PRO A 3 8.42 -16.03 10.22
C PRO A 3 9.51 -15.30 9.42
N ASP A 4 9.47 -15.47 8.13
CA ASP A 4 10.39 -14.75 7.27
C ASP A 4 10.05 -13.25 7.24
N ARG A 5 11.01 -12.43 6.83
CA ARG A 5 10.86 -10.97 6.82
C ARG A 5 9.68 -10.51 5.98
N LEU A 6 9.49 -11.14 4.82
CA LEU A 6 8.38 -10.78 3.92
C LEU A 6 7.03 -11.06 4.55
N SER A 7 6.85 -12.23 5.17
CA SER A 7 5.61 -12.58 5.86
C SER A 7 5.31 -11.63 7.02
N THR A 8 6.33 -11.24 7.77
CA THR A 8 6.19 -10.28 8.87
C THR A 8 5.73 -8.92 8.34
N THR A 9 6.28 -8.48 7.21
CA THR A 9 5.87 -7.24 6.55
C THR A 9 4.42 -7.31 6.11
N PHE A 10 4.01 -8.40 5.46
CA PHE A 10 2.62 -8.58 5.03
C PHE A 10 1.65 -8.58 6.21
N ALA A 11 2.01 -9.23 7.31
CA ALA A 11 1.18 -9.23 8.51
C ALA A 11 0.97 -7.80 9.04
N ALA A 12 2.04 -7.01 9.09
CA ALA A 12 1.96 -5.62 9.53
C ALA A 12 1.09 -4.77 8.58
N LEU A 13 1.17 -5.03 7.28
CA LEU A 13 0.41 -4.29 6.26
C LEU A 13 -1.06 -4.74 6.15
N ALA A 14 -1.44 -5.84 6.79
CA ALA A 14 -2.79 -6.39 6.69
C ALA A 14 -3.86 -5.52 7.37
N ASP A 15 -3.46 -4.59 8.23
CA ASP A 15 -4.38 -3.72 8.95
C ASP A 15 -4.49 -2.35 8.28
N PRO A 16 -5.72 -1.84 8.01
CA PRO A 16 -5.89 -0.56 7.34
C PRO A 16 -5.38 0.64 8.14
N THR A 17 -5.49 0.61 9.46
CA THR A 17 -4.96 1.68 10.32
C THR A 17 -3.45 1.76 10.20
N ARG A 18 -2.77 0.61 10.20
CA ARG A 18 -1.31 0.59 10.03
C ARG A 18 -0.89 1.12 8.67
N ARG A 19 -1.61 0.77 7.60
CA ARG A 19 -1.33 1.33 6.27
C ARG A 19 -1.53 2.84 6.24
N ALA A 20 -2.55 3.36 6.92
CA ALA A 20 -2.80 4.80 7.02
C ALA A 20 -1.68 5.52 7.79
N ILE A 21 -1.17 4.90 8.85
CA ILE A 21 -0.02 5.43 9.61
C ILE A 21 1.20 5.55 8.69
N LEU A 22 1.49 4.51 7.92
CA LEU A 22 2.62 4.54 6.98
C LEU A 22 2.45 5.63 5.91
N ALA A 23 1.23 5.80 5.39
CA ALA A 23 0.93 6.86 4.43
C ALA A 23 1.21 8.25 5.00
N ARG A 24 0.86 8.47 6.27
CA ARG A 24 1.15 9.74 6.95
C ARG A 24 2.66 9.94 7.11
N LEU A 25 3.38 8.90 7.51
CA LEU A 25 4.82 8.94 7.70
C LEU A 25 5.60 9.10 6.40
N ALA A 26 5.02 8.73 5.27
CA ALA A 26 5.63 8.95 3.96
C ALA A 26 5.82 10.44 3.66
N SER A 27 5.02 11.31 4.27
CA SER A 27 5.14 12.76 4.14
C SER A 27 6.16 13.38 5.10
N GLY A 28 6.68 12.62 6.04
CA GLY A 28 7.68 13.09 6.99
C GLY A 28 7.48 12.52 8.39
N GLU A 29 8.47 12.72 9.25
CA GLU A 29 8.43 12.24 10.62
C GLU A 29 7.26 12.85 11.40
N CYS A 30 6.68 12.05 12.28
CA CYS A 30 5.58 12.47 13.16
C CYS A 30 5.78 11.93 14.56
N THR A 31 5.36 12.71 15.56
CA THR A 31 5.27 12.20 16.93
C THR A 31 4.08 11.26 17.06
N VAL A 32 4.07 10.44 18.13
CA VAL A 32 2.95 9.53 18.40
C VAL A 32 1.63 10.31 18.55
N THR A 33 1.67 11.45 19.19
CA THR A 33 0.49 12.31 19.39
C THR A 33 -0.06 12.80 18.04
N GLU A 34 0.81 13.26 17.15
CA GLU A 34 0.41 13.70 15.81
C GLU A 34 -0.20 12.56 14.99
N LEU A 35 0.33 11.35 15.13
CA LEU A 35 -0.20 10.18 14.44
C LEU A 35 -1.56 9.75 14.99
N ALA A 36 -1.76 9.86 16.30
CA ALA A 36 -2.99 9.41 16.95
C ALA A 36 -4.19 10.32 16.63
N ALA A 37 -3.97 11.61 16.46
CA ALA A 37 -5.03 12.61 16.35
C ALA A 37 -6.07 12.30 15.25
N PRO A 38 -5.69 11.97 13.99
CA PRO A 38 -6.69 11.72 12.95
C PRO A 38 -7.52 10.45 13.13
N PHE A 39 -7.03 9.49 13.92
CA PHE A 39 -7.65 8.17 14.04
C PHE A 39 -8.68 8.06 15.16
N ARG A 40 -8.75 9.05 16.05
CA ARG A 40 -9.63 9.01 17.24
C ARG A 40 -9.43 7.75 18.08
N MET A 41 -8.20 7.26 18.14
CA MET A 41 -7.84 6.06 18.90
C MET A 41 -7.17 6.45 20.20
N THR A 42 -7.27 5.57 21.19
CA THR A 42 -6.53 5.75 22.44
C THR A 42 -5.03 5.64 22.20
N MET A 43 -4.24 6.26 23.08
CA MET A 43 -2.79 6.16 23.01
C MET A 43 -2.28 4.72 23.11
N PRO A 44 -2.84 3.87 24.00
CA PRO A 44 -2.46 2.45 24.00
C PRO A 44 -2.74 1.71 22.68
N ALA A 45 -3.86 2.02 22.02
CA ALA A 45 -4.20 1.39 20.75
C ALA A 45 -3.22 1.80 19.64
N ILE A 46 -2.91 3.08 19.54
CA ILE A 46 -1.91 3.59 18.58
C ILE A 46 -0.54 2.98 18.87
N SER A 47 -0.13 2.94 20.15
CA SER A 47 1.16 2.36 20.55
C SER A 47 1.28 0.90 20.15
N LYS A 48 0.19 0.14 20.23
CA LYS A 48 0.15 -1.26 19.79
C LYS A 48 0.42 -1.39 18.29
N HIS A 49 -0.24 -0.56 17.48
CA HIS A 49 0.00 -0.53 16.03
C HIS A 49 1.44 -0.13 15.70
N LEU A 50 1.98 0.85 16.41
CA LEU A 50 3.36 1.28 16.19
C LEU A 50 4.38 0.21 16.56
N ARG A 51 4.13 -0.58 17.61
CA ARG A 51 4.99 -1.70 17.99
C ARG A 51 5.01 -2.79 16.90
N VAL A 52 3.86 -3.07 16.30
CA VAL A 52 3.77 -4.04 15.19
C VAL A 52 4.58 -3.54 13.99
N LEU A 53 4.42 -2.27 13.62
CA LEU A 53 5.17 -1.67 12.51
C LEU A 53 6.68 -1.62 12.79
N GLU A 54 7.07 -1.26 14.01
CA GLU A 54 8.48 -1.24 14.42
C GLU A 54 9.08 -2.64 14.39
N GLY A 55 8.35 -3.64 14.90
CA GLY A 55 8.80 -5.04 14.89
C GLY A 55 8.98 -5.59 13.48
N ALA A 56 8.24 -5.09 12.51
CA ALA A 56 8.38 -5.45 11.10
C ALA A 56 9.46 -4.62 10.37
N GLY A 57 10.09 -3.67 11.05
CA GLY A 57 11.11 -2.82 10.44
C GLY A 57 10.56 -1.76 9.50
N LEU A 58 9.24 -1.49 9.54
CA LEU A 58 8.59 -0.50 8.69
C LEU A 58 8.69 0.92 9.22
N ILE A 59 8.93 1.07 10.51
CA ILE A 59 9.19 2.36 11.16
C ILE A 59 10.34 2.23 12.13
N SER A 60 10.99 3.36 12.40
CA SER A 60 11.94 3.50 13.50
C SER A 60 11.48 4.66 14.37
N ARG A 61 11.91 4.66 15.64
CA ARG A 61 11.61 5.73 16.58
C ARG A 61 12.92 6.29 17.08
N ARG A 62 13.08 7.62 17.01
CA ARG A 62 14.23 8.27 17.63
C ARG A 62 13.97 8.44 19.10
N ARG A 63 15.02 8.22 19.90
CA ARG A 63 14.99 8.51 21.33
C ARG A 63 15.47 9.94 21.57
N GLU A 64 14.68 10.90 21.15
CA GLU A 64 14.93 12.30 21.48
C GLU A 64 13.93 12.76 22.52
N ALA A 65 14.37 12.74 23.79
CA ALA A 65 13.61 13.23 24.94
C ALA A 65 12.19 12.63 24.99
N GLN A 66 11.17 13.45 25.19
CA GLN A 66 9.78 13.02 25.36
C GLN A 66 9.01 12.87 24.04
N LEU A 67 9.55 13.36 22.92
CA LEU A 67 8.81 13.48 21.66
C LEU A 67 8.80 12.22 20.81
N ARG A 68 9.79 11.37 20.91
CA ARG A 68 9.93 10.08 20.19
C ARG A 68 9.33 10.08 18.77
N PRO A 69 9.85 10.89 17.84
CA PRO A 69 9.29 10.92 16.51
C PRO A 69 9.45 9.57 15.79
N CYS A 70 8.41 9.21 15.05
CA CYS A 70 8.39 8.00 14.21
C CYS A 70 8.81 8.36 12.80
N ARG A 71 9.57 7.49 12.16
CA ARG A 71 10.07 7.66 10.81
C ARG A 71 9.76 6.40 10.00
N LEU A 72 9.33 6.59 8.75
CA LEU A 72 9.13 5.49 7.81
C LEU A 72 10.48 4.89 7.41
N GLU A 73 10.55 3.57 7.46
CA GLU A 73 11.66 2.80 6.91
C GLU A 73 11.15 2.04 5.69
N ALA A 74 11.62 2.42 4.51
CA ALA A 74 11.07 1.92 3.26
C ALA A 74 11.60 0.54 2.84
N ALA A 75 12.67 0.04 3.45
CA ALA A 75 13.30 -1.21 3.01
C ALA A 75 12.34 -2.42 2.95
N PRO A 76 11.48 -2.67 3.97
CA PRO A 76 10.53 -3.78 3.85
C PRO A 76 9.51 -3.59 2.73
N LEU A 77 9.13 -2.35 2.43
CA LEU A 77 8.21 -2.05 1.31
C LEU A 77 8.87 -2.35 -0.03
N LYS A 78 10.17 -2.11 -0.14
CA LYS A 78 10.94 -2.47 -1.33
C LYS A 78 10.93 -3.99 -1.55
N ASP A 79 11.06 -4.76 -0.49
CA ASP A 79 10.98 -6.23 -0.57
C ASP A 79 9.61 -6.68 -1.09
N VAL A 80 8.53 -6.05 -0.66
CA VAL A 80 7.17 -6.32 -1.15
C VAL A 80 7.07 -6.01 -2.64
N ALA A 81 7.60 -4.86 -3.06
CA ALA A 81 7.59 -4.46 -4.46
C ALA A 81 8.37 -5.44 -5.33
N GLU A 82 9.54 -5.89 -4.88
CA GLU A 82 10.35 -6.87 -5.59
C GLU A 82 9.66 -8.23 -5.69
N TRP A 83 8.98 -8.64 -4.64
CA TRP A 83 8.17 -9.86 -4.69
C TRP A 83 7.04 -9.75 -5.71
N ALA A 84 6.31 -8.65 -5.70
CA ALA A 84 5.19 -8.41 -6.62
C ALA A 84 5.67 -8.30 -8.08
N GLU A 85 6.89 -7.81 -8.29
CA GLU A 85 7.51 -7.66 -9.61
C GLU A 85 7.56 -8.97 -10.38
N ARG A 86 7.72 -10.09 -9.69
CA ARG A 86 7.74 -11.44 -10.31
C ARG A 86 6.46 -11.74 -11.07
N TYR A 87 5.37 -11.08 -10.73
CA TYR A 87 4.04 -11.33 -11.29
C TYR A 87 3.60 -10.22 -12.26
N ARG A 88 4.47 -9.22 -12.47
CA ARG A 88 4.14 -8.05 -13.29
C ARG A 88 3.64 -8.42 -14.67
N GLU A 89 4.32 -9.31 -15.38
CA GLU A 89 3.93 -9.73 -16.71
C GLU A 89 2.54 -10.35 -16.75
N ILE A 90 2.18 -11.10 -15.70
CA ILE A 90 0.88 -11.75 -15.59
C ILE A 90 -0.24 -10.73 -15.49
N TRP A 91 -0.14 -9.78 -14.52
CA TRP A 91 -1.22 -8.82 -14.32
C TRP A 91 -1.21 -7.71 -15.38
N GLU A 92 -0.07 -7.25 -15.84
CA GLU A 92 0.00 -6.30 -16.97
C GLU A 92 -0.51 -6.94 -18.26
N GLY A 93 -0.09 -8.16 -18.59
CA GLY A 93 -0.54 -8.88 -19.77
C GLY A 93 -2.05 -9.09 -19.80
N ARG A 94 -2.66 -9.40 -18.65
CA ARG A 94 -4.11 -9.55 -18.55
C ARG A 94 -4.84 -8.22 -18.74
N LEU A 95 -4.32 -7.14 -18.18
CA LEU A 95 -4.90 -5.81 -18.33
C LEU A 95 -4.78 -5.33 -19.78
N ASP A 96 -3.64 -5.56 -20.42
CA ASP A 96 -3.42 -5.21 -21.82
C ASP A 96 -4.37 -5.97 -22.74
N ARG A 97 -4.57 -7.26 -22.50
CA ARG A 97 -5.52 -8.08 -23.27
C ARG A 97 -6.95 -7.60 -23.09
N LEU A 98 -7.34 -7.24 -21.89
CA LEU A 98 -8.67 -6.68 -21.61
C LEU A 98 -8.84 -5.34 -22.32
N ASP A 99 -7.86 -4.46 -22.26
CA ASP A 99 -7.90 -3.17 -22.93
C ASP A 99 -8.06 -3.34 -24.45
N THR A 100 -7.28 -4.24 -25.04
CA THR A 100 -7.38 -4.58 -26.48
C THR A 100 -8.78 -5.08 -26.83
N TYR A 101 -9.31 -6.00 -26.01
CA TYR A 101 -10.66 -6.55 -26.20
C TYR A 101 -11.74 -5.46 -26.15
N LEU A 102 -11.66 -4.57 -25.18
CA LEU A 102 -12.58 -3.45 -25.04
C LEU A 102 -12.52 -2.52 -26.26
N LYS A 103 -11.32 -2.23 -26.76
CA LYS A 103 -11.13 -1.43 -27.97
C LYS A 103 -11.73 -2.10 -29.20
N GLU A 104 -11.59 -3.41 -29.34
CA GLU A 104 -12.19 -4.20 -30.41
C GLU A 104 -13.72 -4.13 -30.36
N LEU A 105 -14.31 -4.26 -29.16
CA LEU A 105 -15.75 -4.14 -28.99
C LEU A 105 -16.24 -2.75 -29.39
N GLN A 106 -15.56 -1.68 -29.00
CA GLN A 106 -15.89 -0.32 -29.37
C GLN A 106 -15.83 -0.11 -30.89
N THR A 107 -14.82 -0.69 -31.55
CA THR A 107 -14.68 -0.64 -33.01
C THR A 107 -15.85 -1.33 -33.70
N LYS A 108 -16.26 -2.51 -33.20
CA LYS A 108 -17.43 -3.22 -33.75
C LYS A 108 -18.72 -2.43 -33.61
N GLU A 109 -18.94 -1.84 -32.46
CA GLU A 109 -20.13 -0.99 -32.19
C GLU A 109 -20.15 0.20 -33.12
N THR A 110 -19.01 0.87 -33.32
CA THR A 110 -18.89 2.00 -34.24
C THR A 110 -19.20 1.59 -35.67
N LYS A 111 -18.66 0.45 -36.11
CA LYS A 111 -18.96 -0.06 -37.45
C LYS A 111 -20.44 -0.41 -37.64
N ASN A 112 -21.04 -1.05 -36.65
CA ASN A 112 -22.46 -1.38 -36.68
C ASN A 112 -23.33 -0.13 -36.70
N ALA A 113 -23.00 0.86 -35.90
CA ALA A 113 -23.72 2.16 -35.89
C ALA A 113 -23.65 2.86 -37.26
N ARG A 114 -22.47 2.81 -37.91
CA ARG A 114 -22.30 3.36 -39.26
C ARG A 114 -23.12 2.62 -40.30
N LYS A 115 -23.20 1.30 -40.23
CA LYS A 115 -24.02 0.49 -41.12
C LYS A 115 -25.51 0.82 -40.97
N GLN A 116 -25.97 0.99 -39.74
CA GLN A 116 -27.37 1.36 -39.47
C GLN A 116 -27.71 2.74 -39.98
N ARG A 117 -26.78 3.70 -39.96
CA ARG A 117 -26.98 5.05 -40.45
C ARG A 117 -27.05 5.14 -41.99
N ARG A 118 -26.48 4.16 -42.68
CA ARG A 118 -26.49 4.08 -44.15
C ARG A 118 -27.77 3.48 -44.76
N LYS A 119 -28.61 2.95 -43.91
CA LYS A 119 -29.93 2.48 -44.32
C LYS A 119 -30.92 3.65 -44.16
#